data_cfae1f465cc3e7adc08df3ee9b6e855f
#
_entry.id   cfae1f465cc3e7adc08df3ee9b6e855f
#
_cell.length_a   1.000
_cell.length_b   1.000
_cell.length_c   1.000
_cell.angle_alpha   90.00
_cell.angle_beta   90.00
_cell.angle_gamma   90.00
#
_symmetry.space_group_name_H-M   'P 1'
#
loop_
_entity.id
_entity.type
_entity.pdbx_description
1 polymer ?
#
loop_
_entity_poly.entity_id
_entity_poly.type
_entity_poly.pdbx_seq_one_letter_code
_entity_poly.pdbx_strand_id
1 'polypeptide(L)'
;FDCLNHKLHLAAKDGTEAMIGLKRVIENYKKIVRKLKKSSVSQKEFSEIQKLYEIPELCLIKGVDVRWGSLRSMFLRAQECRLAINEFLMTNPTIPKISDSDWNLIDAVCELLKPITEQSDNVQKRGSTGSIIIPLCTYLVDLMNENTEHPEASRAIATRMKSELSKYKKCNVLQFATLLDVRFKDMFSTSGVKQAFIEQAELDFEEETPIVDMESCGEPPAKKQLNDGFLQYIQGKIKNSTKSEAEVNYGXALKLELDKFLAILPDPSANPIEYWMSDLATSVFPLLQKHAKKYLIVPPGSSEVERIFSTASHILTKYRKNLSAEHFEQLLFLNKNLALMK
;
A
#
# COMPACT_ATOMS: atom_id res chain seq x y z
N PHE A 1 3.72 2.57 11.06
CA PHE A 1 3.24 3.60 10.12
C PHE A 1 1.73 3.48 9.88
N ASP A 2 1.12 4.57 9.42
CA ASP A 2 -0.32 4.64 9.17
C ASP A 2 -0.70 3.99 7.83
N CYS A 3 -1.92 3.47 7.75
CA CYS A 3 -2.48 2.90 6.52
C CYS A 3 -2.45 3.92 5.37
N LEU A 4 -1.74 3.60 4.28
CA LEU A 4 -1.62 4.48 3.12
C LEU A 4 -2.99 4.79 2.49
N ASN A 5 -3.87 3.79 2.38
CA ASN A 5 -5.19 3.99 1.79
C ASN A 5 -6.01 5.06 2.54
N HIS A 6 -5.91 5.08 3.87
CA HIS A 6 -6.55 6.13 4.68
C HIS A 6 -5.94 7.52 4.39
N LYS A 7 -4.62 7.59 4.18
CA LYS A 7 -3.95 8.86 3.85
C LYS A 7 -4.32 9.35 2.45
N LEU A 8 -4.48 8.45 1.48
CA LEU A 8 -5.02 8.77 0.16
C LEU A 8 -6.44 9.34 0.25
N HIS A 9 -7.27 8.74 1.12
CA HIS A 9 -8.62 9.24 1.40
C HIS A 9 -8.59 10.68 1.94
N LEU A 10 -7.72 10.95 2.90
CA LEU A 10 -7.59 12.31 3.49
C LEU A 10 -7.08 13.31 2.45
N ALA A 11 -6.14 12.91 1.59
CA ALA A 11 -5.62 13.77 0.52
C ALA A 11 -6.73 14.13 -0.49
N ALA A 12 -7.52 13.13 -0.91
CA ALA A 12 -8.67 13.35 -1.80
C ALA A 12 -9.70 14.31 -1.17
N LYS A 13 -9.95 14.14 0.12
CA LYS A 13 -10.85 15.02 0.90
C LYS A 13 -10.32 16.46 0.89
N ASP A 14 -9.06 16.66 1.24
CA ASP A 14 -8.44 18.00 1.27
C ASP A 14 -8.55 18.68 -0.11
N GLY A 15 -8.25 17.93 -1.18
CA GLY A 15 -8.36 18.45 -2.55
C GLY A 15 -9.78 18.84 -2.94
N THR A 16 -10.75 17.98 -2.64
CA THR A 16 -12.16 18.27 -2.98
C THR A 16 -12.74 19.41 -2.13
N GLU A 17 -12.34 19.53 -0.86
CA GLU A 17 -12.75 20.64 0.01
C GLU A 17 -12.21 22.00 -0.47
N ALA A 18 -11.05 22.01 -1.15
CA ALA A 18 -10.47 23.22 -1.73
C ALA A 18 -11.21 23.67 -3.02
N MET A 19 -12.08 22.84 -3.60
CA MET A 19 -12.82 23.18 -4.83
C MET A 19 -14.08 23.99 -4.51
N ILE A 20 -14.02 25.29 -4.74
CA ILE A 20 -15.13 26.23 -4.47
C ILE A 20 -16.37 25.82 -5.27
N GLY A 21 -17.52 25.73 -4.59
CA GLY A 21 -18.81 25.40 -5.20
C GLY A 21 -19.10 23.90 -5.28
N LEU A 22 -18.11 23.02 -5.10
CA LEU A 22 -18.29 21.59 -5.26
C LEU A 22 -19.35 21.01 -4.31
N LYS A 23 -19.41 21.47 -3.06
CA LYS A 23 -20.40 21.02 -2.07
C LYS A 23 -21.83 21.28 -2.57
N ARG A 24 -22.08 22.45 -3.17
CA ARG A 24 -23.38 22.81 -3.77
C ARG A 24 -23.72 21.87 -4.94
N VAL A 25 -22.75 21.59 -5.81
CA VAL A 25 -22.92 20.68 -6.96
C VAL A 25 -23.30 19.27 -6.47
N ILE A 26 -22.60 18.76 -5.46
CA ILE A 26 -22.88 17.44 -4.85
C ILE A 26 -24.34 17.41 -4.33
N GLU A 27 -24.76 18.43 -3.59
CA GLU A 27 -26.11 18.47 -3.02
C GLU A 27 -27.19 18.58 -4.11
N ASN A 28 -26.96 19.37 -5.14
CA ASN A 28 -27.89 19.47 -6.28
C ASN A 28 -28.01 18.12 -7.01
N TYR A 29 -26.90 17.46 -7.28
CA TYR A 29 -26.92 16.12 -7.88
C TYR A 29 -27.67 15.11 -7.00
N LYS A 30 -27.45 15.14 -5.68
CA LYS A 30 -28.15 14.28 -4.74
C LYS A 30 -29.67 14.50 -4.76
N LYS A 31 -30.14 15.71 -5.06
CA LYS A 31 -31.58 16.00 -5.21
C LYS A 31 -32.17 15.26 -6.41
N ILE A 32 -31.43 15.23 -7.53
CA ILE A 32 -31.83 14.48 -8.75
C ILE A 32 -31.98 12.99 -8.39
N VAL A 33 -30.93 12.42 -7.77
CA VAL A 33 -30.91 11.00 -7.39
C VAL A 33 -32.09 10.67 -6.45
N ARG A 34 -32.35 11.56 -5.46
CA ARG A 34 -33.49 11.37 -4.53
C ARG A 34 -34.81 11.37 -5.25
N LYS A 35 -35.03 12.29 -6.21
CA LYS A 35 -36.26 12.39 -7.02
C LYS A 35 -36.49 11.09 -7.80
N LEU A 36 -35.47 10.63 -8.51
CA LEU A 36 -35.52 9.39 -9.29
C LEU A 36 -35.81 8.17 -8.40
N LYS A 37 -35.21 8.09 -7.22
CA LYS A 37 -35.43 6.96 -6.29
C LYS A 37 -36.79 6.95 -5.64
N LYS A 38 -37.46 8.12 -5.51
CA LYS A 38 -38.74 8.27 -4.80
C LYS A 38 -39.95 8.20 -5.73
N SER A 39 -39.76 8.31 -7.06
CA SER A 39 -40.87 8.43 -8.02
C SER A 39 -40.63 7.46 -9.19
N SER A 40 -41.51 6.46 -9.28
CA SER A 40 -41.53 5.52 -10.40
C SER A 40 -41.84 6.23 -11.74
N VAL A 41 -42.63 7.28 -11.69
CA VAL A 41 -42.96 8.13 -12.85
C VAL A 41 -41.68 8.81 -13.36
N SER A 42 -40.93 9.45 -12.44
CA SER A 42 -39.66 10.13 -12.79
C SER A 42 -38.59 9.14 -13.28
N GLN A 43 -38.59 7.93 -12.71
CA GLN A 43 -37.65 6.86 -13.13
C GLN A 43 -37.95 6.42 -14.55
N LYS A 44 -39.24 6.22 -14.88
CA LYS A 44 -39.70 5.85 -16.23
C LYS A 44 -39.36 6.98 -17.24
N GLU A 45 -39.68 8.23 -16.89
CA GLU A 45 -39.33 9.40 -17.69
C GLU A 45 -37.81 9.45 -18.00
N PHE A 46 -36.98 9.27 -16.99
CA PHE A 46 -35.54 9.29 -17.13
C PHE A 46 -35.05 8.14 -18.06
N SER A 47 -35.62 6.94 -17.90
CA SER A 47 -35.32 5.78 -18.77
C SER A 47 -35.68 6.06 -20.22
N GLU A 48 -36.84 6.69 -20.49
CA GLU A 48 -37.29 7.08 -21.83
C GLU A 48 -36.33 8.12 -22.44
N ILE A 49 -35.88 9.09 -21.65
CA ILE A 49 -34.88 10.09 -22.09
C ILE A 49 -33.55 9.40 -22.44
N GLN A 50 -33.08 8.45 -21.63
CA GLN A 50 -31.85 7.70 -21.90
C GLN A 50 -31.96 6.97 -23.26
N LYS A 51 -33.09 6.32 -23.54
CA LYS A 51 -33.34 5.65 -24.81
C LYS A 51 -33.31 6.64 -25.99
N LEU A 52 -33.93 7.81 -25.82
CA LEU A 52 -33.95 8.87 -26.84
C LEU A 52 -32.53 9.33 -27.21
N TYR A 53 -31.63 9.40 -26.25
CA TYR A 53 -30.22 9.83 -26.47
C TYR A 53 -29.28 8.65 -26.71
N GLU A 54 -29.80 7.45 -26.90
CA GLU A 54 -29.04 6.21 -27.10
C GLU A 54 -28.02 5.94 -25.97
N ILE A 55 -28.37 6.36 -24.74
CA ILE A 55 -27.59 6.10 -23.53
C ILE A 55 -28.08 4.80 -22.91
N PRO A 56 -27.22 3.91 -22.45
CA PRO A 56 -27.65 2.71 -21.71
C PRO A 56 -28.53 3.09 -20.50
N GLU A 57 -29.51 2.25 -20.18
CA GLU A 57 -30.39 2.46 -19.03
C GLU A 57 -29.60 2.30 -17.73
N LEU A 58 -28.98 3.36 -17.26
CA LEU A 58 -28.11 3.40 -16.10
C LEU A 58 -28.81 4.11 -14.92
N CYS A 59 -28.78 3.48 -13.76
CA CYS A 59 -29.22 4.14 -12.53
C CYS A 59 -28.17 5.13 -12.04
N LEU A 60 -28.60 6.34 -11.68
CA LEU A 60 -27.69 7.32 -11.09
C LEU A 60 -27.24 6.86 -9.71
N ILE A 61 -25.96 6.99 -9.44
CA ILE A 61 -25.32 6.56 -8.19
C ILE A 61 -25.41 7.72 -7.18
N LYS A 62 -25.91 7.41 -5.98
CA LYS A 62 -25.80 8.32 -4.84
C LYS A 62 -24.46 8.02 -4.15
N GLY A 63 -23.52 8.93 -4.21
CA GLY A 63 -22.26 8.79 -3.49
C GLY A 63 -22.48 8.61 -1.99
N VAL A 64 -21.62 7.83 -1.35
CA VAL A 64 -21.59 7.69 0.12
C VAL A 64 -20.74 8.82 0.68
N ASP A 65 -21.27 9.58 1.61
CA ASP A 65 -20.65 10.81 2.13
C ASP A 65 -19.26 10.59 2.75
N VAL A 66 -18.93 9.36 3.08
CA VAL A 66 -17.70 9.00 3.80
C VAL A 66 -16.56 8.54 2.87
N ARG A 67 -16.84 8.22 1.59
CA ARG A 67 -15.84 7.60 0.69
C ARG A 67 -15.62 8.43 -0.58
N TRP A 68 -14.46 9.07 -0.69
CA TRP A 68 -14.05 9.86 -1.86
C TRP A 68 -14.08 9.06 -3.19
N GLY A 69 -13.76 7.76 -3.16
CA GLY A 69 -13.89 6.90 -4.34
C GLY A 69 -15.33 6.80 -4.84
N SER A 70 -16.31 6.85 -3.91
CA SER A 70 -17.73 6.87 -4.28
C SER A 70 -18.12 8.21 -4.93
N LEU A 71 -17.45 9.31 -4.57
CA LEU A 71 -17.66 10.62 -5.21
C LEU A 71 -17.26 10.59 -6.68
N ARG A 72 -16.08 10.04 -6.98
CA ARG A 72 -15.61 9.89 -8.36
C ARG A 72 -16.57 8.98 -9.16
N SER A 73 -16.94 7.82 -8.62
CA SER A 73 -17.87 6.89 -9.27
C SER A 73 -19.25 7.54 -9.51
N MET A 74 -19.72 8.33 -8.56
CA MET A 74 -20.96 9.11 -8.67
C MET A 74 -20.89 10.08 -9.86
N PHE A 75 -19.79 10.82 -9.98
CA PHE A 75 -19.62 11.82 -11.03
C PHE A 75 -19.32 11.21 -12.40
N LEU A 76 -18.57 10.09 -12.46
CA LEU A 76 -18.42 9.35 -13.72
C LEU A 76 -19.77 8.90 -14.26
N ARG A 77 -20.65 8.38 -13.39
CA ARG A 77 -22.01 8.01 -13.78
C ARG A 77 -22.82 9.24 -14.24
N ALA A 78 -22.62 10.40 -13.59
CA ALA A 78 -23.25 11.66 -14.01
C ALA A 78 -22.79 12.07 -15.43
N GLN A 79 -21.48 11.94 -15.73
CA GLN A 79 -20.94 12.23 -17.06
C GLN A 79 -21.55 11.32 -18.13
N GLU A 80 -21.64 10.02 -17.84
CA GLU A 80 -22.26 9.03 -18.75
C GLU A 80 -23.71 9.39 -19.07
N CYS A 81 -24.43 9.97 -18.11
CA CYS A 81 -25.84 10.34 -18.24
C CYS A 81 -26.05 11.83 -18.46
N ARG A 82 -25.02 12.62 -18.79
CA ARG A 82 -25.07 14.10 -18.85
C ARG A 82 -26.23 14.63 -19.69
N LEU A 83 -26.42 14.12 -20.90
CA LEU A 83 -27.51 14.56 -21.80
C LEU A 83 -28.87 14.24 -21.18
N ALA A 84 -29.05 13.02 -20.66
CA ALA A 84 -30.31 12.62 -20.03
C ALA A 84 -30.62 13.44 -18.78
N ILE A 85 -29.60 13.74 -17.97
CA ILE A 85 -29.76 14.59 -16.77
C ILE A 85 -30.22 15.99 -17.17
N ASN A 86 -29.59 16.60 -18.14
CA ASN A 86 -29.92 17.95 -18.58
C ASN A 86 -31.37 18.02 -19.11
N GLU A 87 -31.77 17.07 -19.95
CA GLU A 87 -33.15 16.98 -20.48
C GLU A 87 -34.17 16.78 -19.35
N PHE A 88 -33.90 15.85 -18.44
CA PHE A 88 -34.76 15.58 -17.27
C PHE A 88 -34.95 16.84 -16.41
N LEU A 89 -33.90 17.66 -16.25
CA LEU A 89 -33.99 18.92 -15.48
C LEU A 89 -34.79 20.01 -16.21
N MET A 90 -34.89 19.94 -17.54
CA MET A 90 -35.76 20.88 -18.29
C MET A 90 -37.26 20.62 -18.02
N THR A 91 -37.62 19.35 -17.87
CA THR A 91 -39.01 18.94 -17.58
C THR A 91 -39.37 18.96 -16.08
N ASN A 92 -38.35 19.08 -15.21
CA ASN A 92 -38.55 19.04 -13.74
C ASN A 92 -37.97 20.30 -13.06
N PRO A 93 -38.61 21.49 -13.25
CA PRO A 93 -38.07 22.79 -12.83
C PRO A 93 -37.97 22.99 -11.30
N THR A 94 -38.55 22.08 -10.50
CA THR A 94 -38.44 22.11 -9.03
C THR A 94 -37.05 21.64 -8.54
N ILE A 95 -36.28 21.02 -9.42
CA ILE A 95 -34.92 20.58 -9.12
C ILE A 95 -33.92 21.61 -9.68
N PRO A 96 -32.91 22.04 -8.90
CA PRO A 96 -31.93 22.99 -9.43
C PRO A 96 -31.19 22.43 -10.65
N LYS A 97 -31.06 23.23 -11.68
CA LYS A 97 -30.28 22.89 -12.88
C LYS A 97 -28.80 22.72 -12.54
N ILE A 98 -28.12 21.87 -13.28
CA ILE A 98 -26.68 21.77 -13.28
C ILE A 98 -26.17 22.67 -14.40
N SER A 99 -25.49 23.73 -14.05
CA SER A 99 -24.96 24.70 -15.03
C SER A 99 -23.70 24.15 -15.73
N ASP A 100 -23.28 24.78 -16.80
CA ASP A 100 -22.01 24.41 -17.47
C ASP A 100 -20.82 24.53 -16.52
N SER A 101 -20.80 25.54 -15.65
CA SER A 101 -19.76 25.67 -14.63
C SER A 101 -19.79 24.52 -13.61
N ASP A 102 -20.99 24.00 -13.29
CA ASP A 102 -21.13 22.83 -12.42
C ASP A 102 -20.64 21.56 -13.10
N TRP A 103 -20.94 21.41 -14.41
CA TRP A 103 -20.41 20.28 -15.20
C TRP A 103 -18.88 20.33 -15.27
N ASN A 104 -18.30 21.51 -15.44
CA ASN A 104 -16.83 21.69 -15.43
C ASN A 104 -16.24 21.24 -14.06
N LEU A 105 -16.91 21.56 -12.96
CA LEU A 105 -16.49 21.08 -11.62
C LEU A 105 -16.57 19.55 -11.51
N ILE A 106 -17.63 18.94 -12.04
CA ILE A 106 -17.79 17.47 -12.07
C ILE A 106 -16.63 16.85 -12.85
N ASP A 107 -16.33 17.37 -14.03
CA ASP A 107 -15.23 16.90 -14.88
C ASP A 107 -13.89 17.04 -14.16
N ALA A 108 -13.66 18.20 -13.54
CA ALA A 108 -12.45 18.49 -12.75
C ALA A 108 -12.24 17.49 -11.60
N VAL A 109 -13.29 17.17 -10.86
CA VAL A 109 -13.21 16.18 -9.75
C VAL A 109 -12.85 14.81 -10.29
N CYS A 110 -13.45 14.39 -11.38
CA CYS A 110 -13.18 13.09 -11.99
C CYS A 110 -11.71 12.95 -12.39
N GLU A 111 -11.14 13.99 -13.00
CA GLU A 111 -9.72 14.01 -13.41
C GLU A 111 -8.77 14.10 -12.21
N LEU A 112 -9.06 15.01 -11.28
CA LEU A 112 -8.24 15.21 -10.07
C LEU A 112 -8.14 13.93 -9.23
N LEU A 113 -9.27 13.22 -9.05
CA LEU A 113 -9.32 12.02 -8.21
C LEU A 113 -8.86 10.74 -8.94
N LYS A 114 -8.72 10.78 -10.27
CA LYS A 114 -8.35 9.61 -11.07
C LYS A 114 -7.06 8.93 -10.56
N PRO A 115 -5.90 9.63 -10.50
CA PRO A 115 -4.67 8.98 -10.04
C PRO A 115 -4.77 8.45 -8.60
N ILE A 116 -5.46 9.16 -7.71
CA ILE A 116 -5.62 8.71 -6.32
C ILE A 116 -6.45 7.42 -6.28
N THR A 117 -7.53 7.34 -7.06
CA THR A 117 -8.40 6.14 -7.13
C THR A 117 -7.60 4.94 -7.66
N GLU A 118 -6.89 5.12 -8.75
CA GLU A 118 -6.07 4.08 -9.37
C GLU A 118 -5.02 3.54 -8.40
N GLN A 119 -4.36 4.44 -7.66
CA GLN A 119 -3.34 4.01 -6.70
C GLN A 119 -3.94 3.38 -5.44
N SER A 120 -5.10 3.85 -4.99
CA SER A 120 -5.84 3.19 -3.90
C SER A 120 -6.16 1.73 -4.26
N ASP A 121 -6.60 1.49 -5.49
CA ASP A 121 -6.89 0.12 -5.97
C ASP A 121 -5.62 -0.73 -6.02
N ASN A 122 -4.50 -0.17 -6.49
CA ASN A 122 -3.20 -0.86 -6.53
C ASN A 122 -2.70 -1.25 -5.14
N VAL A 123 -2.81 -0.33 -4.18
CA VAL A 123 -2.41 -0.54 -2.78
C VAL A 123 -3.24 -1.66 -2.12
N GLN A 124 -4.50 -1.80 -2.51
CA GLN A 124 -5.42 -2.79 -1.95
C GLN A 124 -5.32 -4.17 -2.60
N LYS A 125 -4.56 -4.34 -3.68
CA LYS A 125 -4.37 -5.64 -4.33
C LYS A 125 -3.67 -6.62 -3.39
N ARG A 126 -4.04 -7.89 -3.45
CA ARG A 126 -3.36 -8.96 -2.71
C ARG A 126 -1.90 -9.02 -3.14
N GLY A 127 -1.01 -9.19 -2.18
CA GLY A 127 0.43 -9.24 -2.41
C GLY A 127 1.08 -7.87 -2.61
N SER A 128 0.33 -6.78 -2.47
CA SER A 128 0.92 -5.45 -2.43
C SER A 128 1.78 -5.29 -1.18
N THR A 129 2.99 -4.79 -1.34
CA THR A 129 3.99 -4.65 -0.26
C THR A 129 4.16 -3.18 0.14
N GLY A 130 4.59 -2.95 1.37
CA GLY A 130 4.86 -1.60 1.91
C GLY A 130 5.95 -0.84 1.15
N SER A 131 6.75 -1.53 0.35
CA SER A 131 7.77 -0.95 -0.52
C SER A 131 7.21 0.09 -1.50
N ILE A 132 5.92 -0.01 -1.86
CA ILE A 132 5.27 0.92 -2.79
C ILE A 132 4.99 2.30 -2.15
N ILE A 133 4.97 2.41 -0.82
CA ILE A 133 4.48 3.60 -0.09
C ILE A 133 5.28 4.86 -0.47
N ILE A 134 6.61 4.79 -0.35
CA ILE A 134 7.49 5.94 -0.62
C ILE A 134 7.45 6.33 -2.11
N PRO A 135 7.63 5.38 -3.06
CA PRO A 135 7.52 5.71 -4.50
C PRO A 135 6.16 6.31 -4.88
N LEU A 136 5.07 5.73 -4.39
CA LEU A 136 3.71 6.19 -4.72
C LEU A 136 3.43 7.59 -4.18
N CYS A 137 3.81 7.85 -2.94
CA CYS A 137 3.66 9.20 -2.36
C CYS A 137 4.48 10.23 -3.13
N THR A 138 5.71 9.88 -3.55
CA THR A 138 6.56 10.75 -4.36
C THR A 138 5.87 11.05 -5.70
N TYR A 139 5.42 10.02 -6.40
CA TYR A 139 4.68 10.14 -7.67
C TYR A 139 3.48 11.08 -7.55
N LEU A 140 2.65 10.91 -6.51
CA LEU A 140 1.45 11.75 -6.32
C LEU A 140 1.82 13.21 -6.01
N VAL A 141 2.88 13.45 -5.24
CA VAL A 141 3.38 14.81 -4.95
C VAL A 141 3.82 15.48 -6.26
N ASP A 142 4.61 14.79 -7.08
CA ASP A 142 5.14 15.33 -8.33
C ASP A 142 3.98 15.63 -9.32
N LEU A 143 3.08 14.67 -9.49
CA LEU A 143 1.91 14.80 -10.37
C LEU A 143 1.03 16.00 -9.98
N MET A 144 0.77 16.18 -8.69
CA MET A 144 -0.06 17.28 -8.19
C MET A 144 0.64 18.63 -8.30
N ASN A 145 1.96 18.68 -8.17
CA ASN A 145 2.74 19.92 -8.35
C ASN A 145 2.76 20.38 -9.82
N GLU A 146 2.68 19.43 -10.76
CA GLU A 146 2.63 19.71 -12.20
C GLU A 146 1.24 20.15 -12.69
N ASN A 147 0.19 19.89 -11.91
CA ASN A 147 -1.20 20.19 -12.28
C ASN A 147 -1.48 21.70 -12.17
N THR A 148 -1.69 22.36 -13.32
CA THR A 148 -1.98 23.80 -13.41
C THR A 148 -3.47 24.11 -13.57
N GLU A 149 -4.28 23.12 -13.89
CA GLU A 149 -5.73 23.31 -14.16
C GLU A 149 -6.52 23.58 -12.88
N HIS A 150 -6.16 22.91 -11.79
CA HIS A 150 -6.86 23.02 -10.49
C HIS A 150 -5.84 23.24 -9.36
N PRO A 151 -5.13 24.38 -9.39
CA PRO A 151 -3.94 24.59 -8.54
C PRO A 151 -4.21 24.54 -7.04
N GLU A 152 -5.36 25.04 -6.57
CA GLU A 152 -5.69 25.03 -5.14
C GLU A 152 -5.94 23.59 -4.64
N ALA A 153 -6.72 22.84 -5.39
CA ALA A 153 -7.04 21.44 -5.05
C ALA A 153 -5.78 20.55 -5.13
N SER A 154 -5.00 20.71 -6.20
CA SER A 154 -3.75 19.96 -6.38
C SER A 154 -2.73 20.29 -5.28
N ARG A 155 -2.62 21.58 -4.91
CA ARG A 155 -1.75 22.02 -3.81
C ARG A 155 -2.18 21.40 -2.48
N ALA A 156 -3.48 21.30 -2.19
CA ALA A 156 -4.00 20.69 -0.97
C ALA A 156 -3.61 19.20 -0.91
N ILE A 157 -3.80 18.46 -2.01
CA ILE A 157 -3.41 17.06 -2.12
C ILE A 157 -1.89 16.90 -1.94
N ALA A 158 -1.10 17.68 -2.68
CA ALA A 158 0.36 17.63 -2.62
C ALA A 158 0.89 17.91 -1.22
N THR A 159 0.32 18.91 -0.53
CA THR A 159 0.71 19.28 0.84
C THR A 159 0.49 18.11 1.80
N ARG A 160 -0.69 17.48 1.73
CA ARG A 160 -0.99 16.28 2.54
C ARG A 160 0.00 15.16 2.24
N MET A 161 0.15 14.80 0.98
CA MET A 161 1.01 13.69 0.58
C MET A 161 2.49 13.94 0.92
N LYS A 162 2.97 15.16 0.78
CA LYS A 162 4.33 15.58 1.16
C LYS A 162 4.58 15.42 2.67
N SER A 163 3.59 15.79 3.49
CA SER A 163 3.65 15.61 4.95
C SER A 163 3.74 14.12 5.31
N GLU A 164 2.91 13.28 4.71
CA GLU A 164 2.96 11.83 4.96
C GLU A 164 4.27 11.21 4.44
N LEU A 165 4.71 11.59 3.25
CA LEU A 165 5.98 11.14 2.66
C LEU A 165 7.16 11.41 3.60
N SER A 166 7.18 12.59 4.23
CA SER A 166 8.26 12.95 5.16
C SER A 166 8.30 12.03 6.39
N LYS A 167 7.14 11.55 6.85
CA LYS A 167 7.04 10.57 7.95
C LYS A 167 7.51 9.19 7.49
N TYR A 168 7.06 8.75 6.31
CA TYR A 168 7.40 7.44 5.74
C TYR A 168 8.91 7.32 5.47
N LYS A 169 9.55 8.40 5.01
CA LYS A 169 11.01 8.45 4.79
C LYS A 169 11.83 8.36 6.08
N LYS A 170 11.21 8.53 7.26
CA LYS A 170 11.86 8.32 8.56
C LYS A 170 11.68 6.89 9.09
N CYS A 171 10.88 6.07 8.42
CA CYS A 171 10.59 4.70 8.83
C CYS A 171 11.57 3.74 8.13
N ASN A 172 12.54 3.21 8.87
CA ASN A 172 13.56 2.29 8.34
C ASN A 172 12.92 1.07 7.66
N VAL A 173 11.85 0.51 8.23
CA VAL A 173 11.16 -0.66 7.65
C VAL A 173 10.70 -0.36 6.22
N LEU A 174 10.11 0.81 5.99
CA LEU A 174 9.64 1.22 4.66
C LEU A 174 10.80 1.55 3.71
N GLN A 175 11.86 2.20 4.22
CA GLN A 175 13.07 2.49 3.45
C GLN A 175 13.74 1.20 2.98
N PHE A 176 13.89 0.22 3.89
CA PHE A 176 14.51 -1.08 3.58
C PHE A 176 13.62 -1.90 2.62
N ALA A 177 12.31 -1.89 2.83
CA ALA A 177 11.37 -2.52 1.90
C ALA A 177 11.49 -1.93 0.48
N THR A 178 11.57 -0.60 0.38
CA THR A 178 11.73 0.09 -0.92
C THR A 178 13.07 -0.26 -1.56
N LEU A 179 14.16 -0.24 -0.79
CA LEU A 179 15.53 -0.56 -1.24
C LEU A 179 15.61 -2.00 -1.81
N LEU A 180 14.90 -2.94 -1.18
CA LEU A 180 14.93 -4.36 -1.54
C LEU A 180 13.89 -4.73 -2.63
N ASP A 181 13.08 -3.76 -3.06
CA ASP A 181 12.11 -3.99 -4.13
C ASP A 181 12.79 -3.84 -5.49
N VAL A 182 12.74 -4.90 -6.29
CA VAL A 182 13.38 -4.96 -7.63
C VAL A 182 12.88 -3.85 -8.58
N ARG A 183 11.70 -3.31 -8.33
CA ARG A 183 11.09 -2.24 -9.13
C ARG A 183 11.70 -0.86 -8.83
N PHE A 184 12.11 -0.63 -7.58
CA PHE A 184 12.46 0.70 -7.05
C PHE A 184 13.92 0.83 -6.65
N LYS A 185 14.44 -0.16 -5.94
CA LYS A 185 15.83 -0.20 -5.46
C LYS A 185 16.17 1.10 -4.69
N ASP A 186 17.28 1.74 -5.01
CA ASP A 186 17.73 2.97 -4.34
C ASP A 186 17.21 4.27 -4.96
N MET A 187 16.36 4.19 -6.00
CA MET A 187 15.80 5.38 -6.69
C MET A 187 15.06 6.35 -5.75
N PHE A 188 14.44 5.83 -4.71
CA PHE A 188 13.63 6.62 -3.76
C PHE A 188 14.27 6.69 -2.36
N SER A 189 15.49 6.18 -2.22
CA SER A 189 16.19 6.10 -0.93
C SER A 189 16.70 7.46 -0.47
N THR A 190 16.64 7.69 0.84
CA THR A 190 17.31 8.84 1.46
C THR A 190 18.79 8.54 1.63
N SER A 191 19.59 9.59 1.80
CA SER A 191 21.02 9.46 2.10
C SER A 191 21.22 8.58 3.33
N GLY A 192 22.14 7.62 3.24
CA GLY A 192 22.52 6.73 4.35
C GLY A 192 21.68 5.46 4.51
N VAL A 193 20.60 5.26 3.73
CA VAL A 193 19.71 4.09 3.86
C VAL A 193 20.49 2.78 3.67
N LYS A 194 21.39 2.71 2.71
CA LYS A 194 22.21 1.50 2.46
C LYS A 194 23.05 1.12 3.69
N GLN A 195 23.67 2.12 4.29
CA GLN A 195 24.49 1.93 5.48
C GLN A 195 23.63 1.51 6.68
N ALA A 196 22.50 2.21 6.91
CA ALA A 196 21.54 1.89 7.98
C ALA A 196 20.97 0.47 7.80
N PHE A 197 20.75 0.04 6.56
CA PHE A 197 20.27 -1.33 6.27
C PHE A 197 21.31 -2.37 6.69
N ILE A 198 22.58 -2.15 6.32
CA ILE A 198 23.69 -3.09 6.67
C ILE A 198 23.84 -3.16 8.19
N GLU A 199 23.87 -2.02 8.87
CA GLU A 199 23.97 -1.94 10.35
C GLU A 199 22.84 -2.70 11.04
N GLN A 200 21.60 -2.52 10.56
CA GLN A 200 20.45 -3.23 11.10
C GLN A 200 20.55 -4.74 10.87
N ALA A 201 21.02 -5.14 9.69
CA ALA A 201 21.17 -6.55 9.33
C ALA A 201 22.28 -7.23 10.16
N GLU A 202 23.34 -6.51 10.50
CA GLU A 202 24.39 -6.99 11.42
C GLU A 202 23.82 -7.22 12.82
N LEU A 203 23.04 -6.28 13.34
CA LEU A 203 22.36 -6.43 14.64
C LEU A 203 21.41 -7.63 14.65
N ASP A 204 20.61 -7.80 13.58
CA ASP A 204 19.70 -8.95 13.44
C ASP A 204 20.48 -10.27 13.44
N PHE A 205 21.66 -10.30 12.81
CA PHE A 205 22.54 -11.48 12.75
C PHE A 205 23.08 -11.84 14.12
N GLU A 206 23.53 -10.84 14.92
CA GLU A 206 24.02 -11.05 16.29
C GLU A 206 22.93 -11.63 17.20
N GLU A 207 21.70 -11.14 17.08
CA GLU A 207 20.55 -11.61 17.88
C GLU A 207 20.16 -13.06 17.53
N GLU A 208 20.35 -13.49 16.29
CA GLU A 208 19.98 -14.85 15.84
C GLU A 208 21.06 -15.89 16.12
N THR A 209 22.35 -15.48 16.30
CA THR A 209 23.41 -16.38 16.70
C THR A 209 23.45 -16.44 18.23
N PRO A 210 22.88 -17.48 18.86
CA PRO A 210 22.99 -17.61 20.31
C PRO A 210 24.46 -17.75 20.68
N ILE A 211 24.90 -17.03 21.72
CA ILE A 211 26.18 -17.24 22.35
C ILE A 211 26.15 -18.70 22.83
N VAL A 212 26.74 -19.59 22.07
CA VAL A 212 26.98 -20.94 22.51
C VAL A 212 28.08 -20.81 23.56
N ASP A 213 27.72 -20.72 24.82
CA ASP A 213 28.64 -20.93 25.92
C ASP A 213 29.21 -22.34 25.74
N MET A 214 30.42 -22.39 25.19
CA MET A 214 31.16 -23.63 25.09
C MET A 214 31.72 -24.02 26.49
N GLU A 215 30.80 -24.18 27.45
CA GLU A 215 31.11 -24.90 28.66
C GLU A 215 30.53 -26.31 28.56
N SER A 216 31.41 -27.26 28.57
CA SER A 216 31.23 -28.70 28.60
C SER A 216 31.13 -29.44 27.26
N CYS A 217 32.27 -29.59 26.63
CA CYS A 217 32.57 -30.83 25.93
C CYS A 217 33.83 -31.42 26.59
N GLY A 218 33.67 -32.63 27.15
CA GLY A 218 34.70 -33.33 27.87
C GLY A 218 36.01 -33.49 27.05
N GLU A 219 37.13 -33.43 27.76
CA GLU A 219 38.48 -33.55 27.22
C GLU A 219 38.70 -34.88 26.51
N PRO A 220 39.28 -34.88 25.31
CA PRO A 220 39.94 -36.08 24.77
C PRO A 220 41.31 -36.25 25.40
N PRO A 221 41.83 -37.48 25.53
CA PRO A 221 43.03 -37.78 26.31
C PRO A 221 44.31 -37.17 25.71
N ALA A 222 45.18 -36.76 26.60
CA ALA A 222 46.41 -36.02 26.40
C ALA A 222 47.37 -36.59 25.35
N LYS A 223 47.80 -35.77 24.40
CA LYS A 223 49.05 -35.93 23.67
C LYS A 223 50.01 -34.80 24.07
N LYS A 224 51.24 -35.21 24.25
CA LYS A 224 52.32 -34.49 24.90
C LYS A 224 52.59 -33.04 24.47
N GLN A 225 52.93 -32.28 25.46
CA GLN A 225 53.23 -30.86 25.59
C GLN A 225 54.19 -30.27 24.57
N LEU A 226 53.81 -29.16 23.98
CA LEU A 226 54.71 -28.07 23.55
C LEU A 226 54.14 -26.78 24.15
N ASN A 227 54.97 -26.11 24.90
CA ASN A 227 54.81 -24.83 25.62
C ASN A 227 53.40 -24.23 25.70
N ASP A 228 52.71 -24.51 26.73
CA ASP A 228 51.29 -24.22 27.00
C ASP A 228 50.93 -22.73 26.86
N GLY A 229 51.77 -21.83 27.28
CA GLY A 229 51.51 -20.40 27.29
C GLY A 229 51.42 -19.75 25.89
N PHE A 230 52.26 -20.22 24.97
CA PHE A 230 52.25 -19.68 23.59
C PHE A 230 51.03 -20.18 22.82
N LEU A 231 50.68 -21.45 22.97
CA LEU A 231 49.50 -22.00 22.35
C LEU A 231 48.20 -21.35 22.90
N GLN A 232 48.14 -21.12 24.20
CA GLN A 232 47.03 -20.40 24.83
C GLN A 232 46.92 -18.95 24.32
N TYR A 233 48.06 -18.28 24.18
CA TYR A 233 48.12 -16.91 23.60
C TYR A 233 47.63 -16.91 22.16
N ILE A 234 48.08 -17.85 21.33
CA ILE A 234 47.67 -17.99 19.92
C ILE A 234 46.16 -18.33 19.87
N GLN A 235 45.68 -19.26 20.68
CA GLN A 235 44.25 -19.61 20.75
C GLN A 235 43.38 -18.43 21.19
N GLY A 236 43.85 -17.63 22.16
CA GLY A 236 43.19 -16.40 22.57
C GLY A 236 43.13 -15.36 21.46
N LYS A 237 44.23 -15.21 20.70
CA LYS A 237 44.27 -14.31 19.54
C LYS A 237 43.35 -14.80 18.41
N ILE A 238 43.31 -16.11 18.14
CA ILE A 238 42.46 -16.72 17.13
C ILE A 238 40.97 -16.54 17.52
N LYS A 239 40.60 -16.80 18.78
CA LYS A 239 39.22 -16.62 19.26
C LYS A 239 38.75 -15.17 19.12
N ASN A 240 39.59 -14.20 19.48
CA ASN A 240 39.28 -12.78 19.36
C ASN A 240 39.21 -12.32 17.91
N SER A 241 40.12 -12.83 17.04
CA SER A 241 40.09 -12.49 15.62
C SER A 241 38.95 -13.20 14.86
N THR A 242 38.57 -14.43 15.26
CA THR A 242 37.42 -15.10 14.60
C THR A 242 36.08 -14.49 14.91
N LYS A 243 35.85 -13.94 16.09
CA LYS A 243 34.61 -13.19 16.37
C LYS A 243 34.52 -11.92 15.51
N SER A 244 35.56 -11.12 15.48
CA SER A 244 35.62 -9.90 14.66
C SER A 244 35.63 -10.22 13.14
N GLU A 245 36.27 -11.31 12.73
CA GLU A 245 36.28 -11.73 11.32
C GLU A 245 34.92 -12.26 10.83
N ALA A 246 34.18 -12.95 11.66
CA ALA A 246 32.82 -13.43 11.28
C ALA A 246 31.82 -12.28 11.13
N GLU A 247 31.88 -11.30 12.03
CA GLU A 247 31.04 -10.11 11.97
C GLU A 247 31.39 -9.22 10.77
N VAL A 248 32.69 -8.95 10.57
CA VAL A 248 33.19 -8.19 9.43
C VAL A 248 32.90 -8.92 8.11
N ASN A 249 32.90 -10.24 8.14
CA ASN A 249 32.65 -11.06 6.94
C ASN A 249 31.15 -11.04 6.57
N TYR A 250 30.25 -11.03 7.53
CA TYR A 250 28.80 -10.96 7.26
C TYR A 250 28.42 -9.63 6.61
N GLY A 251 28.79 -8.53 7.23
CA GLY A 251 28.53 -7.19 6.70
C GLY A 251 29.15 -6.97 5.30
N UNK A 252 30.02 -7.48 5.09
CA UNK A 252 30.66 -7.33 3.94
C UNK A 252 30.09 -8.06 2.86
N ALA A 253 29.94 -9.28 3.19
CA ALA A 253 29.31 -10.15 2.21
C ALA A 253 27.92 -9.63 1.82
N LEU A 254 27.13 -9.21 2.79
CA LEU A 254 25.81 -8.59 2.57
C LEU A 254 25.93 -7.33 1.70
N LYS A 255 26.91 -6.49 1.98
CA LYS A 255 27.18 -5.27 1.18
C LYS A 255 27.47 -5.64 -0.28
N LEU A 256 28.27 -6.67 -0.51
CA LEU A 256 28.59 -7.13 -1.87
C LEU A 256 27.34 -7.61 -2.60
N GLU A 257 26.47 -8.37 -1.92
CA GLU A 257 25.19 -8.82 -2.50
C GLU A 257 24.28 -7.60 -2.81
N LEU A 258 24.19 -6.64 -1.89
CA LEU A 258 23.40 -5.42 -2.08
C LEU A 258 23.92 -4.62 -3.29
N ASP A 259 25.23 -4.40 -3.39
CA ASP A 259 25.82 -3.66 -4.51
C ASP A 259 25.55 -4.38 -5.86
N LYS A 260 25.69 -5.70 -5.91
CA LYS A 260 25.34 -6.51 -7.09
C LYS A 260 23.85 -6.37 -7.43
N PHE A 261 22.97 -6.46 -6.45
CA PHE A 261 21.51 -6.31 -6.64
C PHE A 261 21.16 -4.93 -7.19
N LEU A 262 21.76 -3.88 -6.65
CA LEU A 262 21.53 -2.50 -7.07
C LEU A 262 22.05 -2.22 -8.48
N ALA A 263 23.12 -2.92 -8.91
CA ALA A 263 23.70 -2.80 -10.25
C ALA A 263 22.79 -3.39 -11.36
N ILE A 264 21.87 -4.30 -11.02
CA ILE A 264 20.88 -4.82 -11.97
C ILE A 264 19.83 -3.72 -12.23
N LEU A 265 19.43 -3.52 -13.49
CA LEU A 265 18.41 -2.51 -13.83
C LEU A 265 17.08 -2.83 -13.11
N PRO A 266 16.40 -1.82 -12.59
CA PRO A 266 15.06 -2.00 -12.03
C PRO A 266 14.08 -2.56 -13.07
N ASP A 267 13.17 -3.44 -12.63
CA ASP A 267 12.11 -3.98 -13.50
C ASP A 267 10.74 -3.54 -12.95
N PRO A 268 10.14 -2.49 -13.53
CA PRO A 268 8.84 -1.97 -13.05
C PRO A 268 7.69 -2.98 -13.13
N SER A 269 7.83 -4.02 -13.97
CA SER A 269 6.78 -5.03 -14.19
C SER A 269 6.89 -6.22 -13.24
N ALA A 270 8.01 -6.37 -12.54
CA ALA A 270 8.28 -7.52 -11.69
C ALA A 270 7.37 -7.55 -10.44
N ASN A 271 7.03 -8.75 -10.02
CA ASN A 271 6.43 -8.98 -8.70
C ASN A 271 7.61 -9.15 -7.71
N PRO A 272 7.77 -8.26 -6.73
CA PRO A 272 8.92 -8.33 -5.83
C PRO A 272 8.94 -9.61 -4.98
N ILE A 273 7.77 -10.15 -4.60
CA ILE A 273 7.70 -11.41 -3.84
C ILE A 273 8.18 -12.58 -4.71
N GLU A 274 7.67 -12.69 -5.94
CA GLU A 274 8.09 -13.76 -6.88
C GLU A 274 9.59 -13.67 -7.21
N TYR A 275 10.10 -12.46 -7.40
CA TYR A 275 11.54 -12.24 -7.63
C TYR A 275 12.37 -12.85 -6.50
N TRP A 276 12.03 -12.51 -5.25
CA TRP A 276 12.80 -12.98 -4.08
C TRP A 276 12.54 -14.45 -3.74
N MET A 277 11.49 -15.06 -4.27
CA MET A 277 11.22 -16.50 -4.11
C MET A 277 11.84 -17.35 -5.23
N SER A 278 12.46 -16.71 -6.23
CA SER A 278 13.07 -17.41 -7.37
C SER A 278 14.37 -18.13 -7.00
N ASP A 279 14.69 -19.18 -7.75
CA ASP A 279 15.96 -19.91 -7.63
C ASP A 279 17.16 -19.00 -7.90
N LEU A 280 17.01 -18.04 -8.81
CA LEU A 280 18.05 -17.05 -9.11
C LEU A 280 18.38 -16.23 -7.86
N ALA A 281 17.37 -15.64 -7.21
CA ALA A 281 17.59 -14.85 -6.00
C ALA A 281 18.20 -15.71 -4.88
N THR A 282 17.74 -16.94 -4.73
CA THR A 282 18.24 -17.90 -3.72
C THR A 282 19.72 -18.21 -3.94
N SER A 283 20.15 -18.36 -5.18
CA SER A 283 21.56 -18.75 -5.50
C SER A 283 22.52 -17.55 -5.51
N VAL A 284 22.06 -16.37 -5.96
CA VAL A 284 22.92 -15.19 -6.17
C VAL A 284 22.95 -14.26 -4.95
N PHE A 285 21.84 -14.18 -4.21
CA PHE A 285 21.63 -13.22 -3.11
C PHE A 285 21.08 -13.90 -1.84
N PRO A 286 21.71 -14.98 -1.35
CA PRO A 286 21.15 -15.73 -0.21
C PRO A 286 21.00 -14.91 1.07
N LEU A 287 21.95 -14.03 1.38
CA LEU A 287 21.86 -13.17 2.57
C LEU A 287 20.78 -12.09 2.38
N LEU A 288 20.82 -11.42 1.23
CA LEU A 288 19.87 -10.35 0.93
C LEU A 288 18.43 -10.86 0.84
N GLN A 289 18.22 -12.08 0.31
CA GLN A 289 16.89 -12.73 0.22
C GLN A 289 16.22 -12.86 1.59
N LYS A 290 17.00 -13.22 2.62
CA LYS A 290 16.50 -13.35 4.00
C LYS A 290 15.89 -12.03 4.48
N HIS A 291 16.61 -10.93 4.26
CA HIS A 291 16.11 -9.59 4.64
C HIS A 291 14.95 -9.14 3.75
N ALA A 292 14.99 -9.45 2.45
CA ALA A 292 13.90 -9.13 1.54
C ALA A 292 12.59 -9.80 2.00
N LYS A 293 12.64 -11.05 2.41
CA LYS A 293 11.47 -11.77 2.99
C LYS A 293 10.95 -11.08 4.25
N LYS A 294 11.85 -10.58 5.11
CA LYS A 294 11.49 -9.86 6.35
C LYS A 294 10.75 -8.55 6.07
N TYR A 295 11.29 -7.73 5.16
CA TYR A 295 10.78 -6.36 4.93
C TYR A 295 9.64 -6.29 3.90
N LEU A 296 9.62 -7.15 2.89
CA LEU A 296 8.59 -7.14 1.84
C LEU A 296 7.27 -7.80 2.26
N ILE A 297 7.24 -8.51 3.38
CA ILE A 297 5.98 -9.06 3.93
C ILE A 297 5.07 -7.95 4.49
N VAL A 298 5.61 -6.79 4.79
CA VAL A 298 4.86 -5.67 5.38
C VAL A 298 3.86 -5.13 4.36
N PRO A 299 2.54 -5.12 4.68
CA PRO A 299 1.53 -4.59 3.74
C PRO A 299 1.50 -3.06 3.75
N PRO A 300 1.05 -2.42 2.66
CA PRO A 300 0.98 -0.95 2.61
C PRO A 300 -0.21 -0.36 3.39
N GLY A 301 -1.10 -1.20 3.91
CA GLY A 301 -2.27 -0.74 4.64
C GLY A 301 -3.04 -1.88 5.30
N SER A 302 -4.22 -1.55 5.81
CA SER A 302 -5.09 -2.44 6.61
C SER A 302 -6.03 -3.33 5.77
N SER A 303 -5.96 -3.28 4.45
CA SER A 303 -6.94 -3.95 3.57
C SER A 303 -7.03 -5.48 3.81
N GLU A 304 -5.92 -6.15 4.11
CA GLU A 304 -5.95 -7.59 4.42
C GLU A 304 -6.66 -7.86 5.75
N VAL A 305 -6.40 -7.03 6.76
CA VAL A 305 -7.08 -7.12 8.06
C VAL A 305 -8.58 -6.85 7.90
N GLU A 306 -8.94 -5.85 7.09
CA GLU A 306 -10.35 -5.53 6.78
C GLU A 306 -11.06 -6.69 6.07
N ARG A 307 -10.37 -7.39 5.17
CA ARG A 307 -10.88 -8.62 4.53
C ARG A 307 -11.11 -9.75 5.55
N ILE A 308 -10.23 -9.85 6.55
CA ILE A 308 -10.40 -10.82 7.65
C ILE A 308 -11.65 -10.46 8.46
N PHE A 309 -11.83 -9.19 8.84
CA PHE A 309 -13.02 -8.73 9.57
C PHE A 309 -14.31 -8.92 8.76
N SER A 310 -14.26 -8.68 7.47
CA SER A 310 -15.41 -8.95 6.58
C SER A 310 -15.77 -10.44 6.59
N THR A 311 -14.80 -11.32 6.49
CA THR A 311 -15.00 -12.78 6.58
C THR A 311 -15.57 -13.15 7.99
N ALA A 312 -14.99 -12.56 9.03
CA ALA A 312 -15.44 -12.74 10.41
C ALA A 312 -16.93 -12.40 10.57
N SER A 313 -17.37 -11.28 9.96
CA SER A 313 -18.76 -10.83 9.98
C SER A 313 -19.71 -11.82 9.28
N HIS A 314 -19.23 -12.49 8.22
CA HIS A 314 -20.00 -13.54 7.52
C HIS A 314 -20.10 -14.84 8.36
N ILE A 315 -19.06 -15.16 9.13
CA ILE A 315 -19.07 -16.32 10.05
C ILE A 315 -20.00 -16.04 11.23
N LEU A 316 -19.92 -14.82 11.81
CA LEU A 316 -20.75 -14.37 12.92
C LEU A 316 -22.11 -13.85 12.42
N THR A 317 -22.87 -14.71 11.78
CA THR A 317 -24.24 -14.33 11.34
C THR A 317 -25.20 -14.28 12.53
N LYS A 318 -26.34 -13.64 12.30
CA LYS A 318 -27.43 -13.53 13.31
C LYS A 318 -27.88 -14.88 13.86
N TYR A 319 -27.67 -15.96 13.08
CA TYR A 319 -28.07 -17.34 13.46
C TYR A 319 -26.96 -18.14 14.14
N ARG A 320 -25.75 -17.58 14.29
CA ARG A 320 -24.58 -18.24 14.91
C ARG A 320 -24.07 -17.49 16.13
N LYS A 321 -24.98 -16.90 16.91
CA LYS A 321 -24.64 -16.11 18.10
C LYS A 321 -24.04 -16.91 19.26
N ASN A 322 -24.24 -18.24 19.27
CA ASN A 322 -23.76 -19.13 20.32
C ASN A 322 -22.39 -19.78 20.01
N LEU A 323 -21.73 -19.33 18.96
CA LEU A 323 -20.39 -19.84 18.62
C LEU A 323 -19.39 -19.35 19.68
N SER A 324 -18.63 -20.27 20.28
CA SER A 324 -17.58 -19.89 21.24
C SER A 324 -16.44 -19.16 20.53
N ALA A 325 -15.70 -18.33 21.25
CA ALA A 325 -14.54 -17.60 20.71
C ALA A 325 -13.52 -18.57 20.06
N GLU A 326 -13.26 -19.69 20.69
CA GLU A 326 -12.34 -20.71 20.20
C GLU A 326 -12.79 -21.30 18.85
N HIS A 327 -14.04 -21.73 18.74
CA HIS A 327 -14.59 -22.26 17.49
C HIS A 327 -14.63 -21.20 16.40
N PHE A 328 -14.89 -19.96 16.77
CA PHE A 328 -14.86 -18.82 15.83
C PHE A 328 -13.46 -18.61 15.25
N GLU A 329 -12.43 -18.61 16.10
CA GLU A 329 -11.02 -18.48 15.67
C GLU A 329 -10.61 -19.63 14.74
N GLN A 330 -10.98 -20.86 15.09
CA GLN A 330 -10.72 -22.06 14.28
C GLN A 330 -11.36 -21.94 12.89
N LEU A 331 -12.63 -21.54 12.83
CA LEU A 331 -13.36 -21.37 11.57
C LEU A 331 -12.74 -20.26 10.71
N LEU A 332 -12.38 -19.14 11.32
CA LEU A 332 -11.75 -18.01 10.62
C LEU A 332 -10.38 -18.42 10.07
N PHE A 333 -9.57 -19.11 10.89
CA PHE A 333 -8.26 -19.62 10.49
C PHE A 333 -8.38 -20.61 9.31
N LEU A 334 -9.27 -21.60 9.44
CA LEU A 334 -9.50 -22.60 8.40
C LEU A 334 -9.97 -21.94 7.08
N ASN A 335 -10.93 -21.02 7.18
CA ASN A 335 -11.45 -20.31 6.00
C ASN A 335 -10.35 -19.57 5.23
N LYS A 336 -9.40 -18.96 5.96
CA LYS A 336 -8.32 -18.18 5.34
C LYS A 336 -7.17 -19.06 4.80
N ASN A 337 -6.96 -20.23 5.40
CA ASN A 337 -5.79 -21.06 5.09
C ASN A 337 -6.12 -22.36 4.33
N LEU A 338 -7.39 -22.63 4.07
CA LEU A 338 -7.84 -23.87 3.42
C LEU A 338 -7.13 -24.14 2.09
N ALA A 339 -6.86 -23.09 1.32
CA ALA A 339 -6.14 -23.20 0.04
C ALA A 339 -4.68 -23.65 0.21
N LEU A 340 -4.07 -23.33 1.36
CA LEU A 340 -2.68 -23.72 1.68
C LEU A 340 -2.59 -25.15 2.24
N MET A 341 -3.73 -25.73 2.61
CA MET A 341 -3.80 -27.06 3.22
C MET A 341 -4.08 -28.16 2.16
N LYS A 342 -4.25 -27.78 0.90
CA LYS A 342 -4.36 -28.66 -0.27
C LYS A 342 -3.02 -28.85 -0.95
#